data_0d83c063b99dc7665cd29f8d407391eb
#
_entry.id   0d83c063b99dc7665cd29f8d407391eb
#
_cell.length_a   1.000
_cell.length_b   1.000
_cell.length_c   1.000
_cell.angle_alpha   90.00
_cell.angle_beta   90.00
_cell.angle_gamma   90.00
#
_symmetry.space_group_name_H-M   'P 1'
#
loop_
_entity.id
_entity.type
_entity.pdbx_description
1 polymer ?
#
loop_
_entity_poly.entity_id
_entity_poly.type
_entity_poly.pdbx_seq_one_letter_code
_entity_poly.pdbx_strand_id
1 'polypeptide(L)'
;MSLPHFFLNEQVLSREAQAEFPLALSRDDAKHAKVLRLSAGEHIAVIDAEQDYFECEIVSFADAEPVVRIAGHLDAAPSLPHVYLVQGLAKGDKMETVIRHATELGVSEFMPFAAARSIMKVDAKKAASKTERWQAIAKSAAMQSGQTRLAHVHQPMKLAALCNELAAFDAVLICWEEAPGTAVLHDALANALADCNKPESDARIAVIVGPEGGLAQEEVDALLGCNPHANLVSLGRSILRTETAGIVAPALVLYELGGLGSKERA
;
A
#
# COMPACT_ATOMS: atom_id res chain seq x y z
N MET A 1 15.66 9.41 -16.00
CA MET A 1 14.17 9.36 -15.88
C MET A 1 13.84 7.96 -15.42
N SER A 2 12.87 7.80 -14.53
CA SER A 2 12.36 6.47 -14.19
C SER A 2 11.58 5.90 -15.38
N LEU A 3 11.68 4.60 -15.61
CA LEU A 3 10.91 3.91 -16.65
C LEU A 3 9.40 3.96 -16.29
N PRO A 4 8.48 4.06 -17.26
CA PRO A 4 7.06 3.82 -17.02
C PRO A 4 6.83 2.40 -16.53
N HIS A 5 6.03 2.23 -15.44
CA HIS A 5 5.79 0.93 -14.80
C HIS A 5 4.45 0.34 -15.21
N PHE A 6 4.43 -0.99 -15.40
CA PHE A 6 3.21 -1.75 -15.68
C PHE A 6 3.17 -3.02 -14.83
N PHE A 7 2.00 -3.36 -14.32
CA PHE A 7 1.76 -4.59 -13.56
C PHE A 7 0.89 -5.53 -14.38
N LEU A 8 1.38 -6.75 -14.64
CA LEU A 8 0.63 -7.78 -15.34
C LEU A 8 -0.09 -8.67 -14.34
N ASN A 9 -1.34 -9.04 -14.64
CA ASN A 9 -2.16 -9.83 -13.72
C ASN A 9 -1.95 -11.34 -13.90
N GLU A 10 -1.72 -11.81 -15.15
CA GLU A 10 -1.71 -13.23 -15.48
C GLU A 10 -0.48 -13.65 -16.30
N GLN A 11 0.13 -12.75 -17.04
CA GLN A 11 1.27 -13.05 -17.90
C GLN A 11 2.55 -13.16 -17.07
N VAL A 12 3.32 -14.22 -17.31
CA VAL A 12 4.65 -14.48 -16.73
C VAL A 12 5.67 -14.38 -17.84
N LEU A 13 6.51 -13.33 -17.82
CA LEU A 13 7.38 -12.99 -18.95
C LEU A 13 8.49 -14.01 -19.16
N SER A 14 8.98 -14.65 -18.11
CA SER A 14 9.99 -15.71 -18.20
C SER A 14 9.51 -16.98 -18.93
N ARG A 15 8.19 -17.12 -19.13
CA ARG A 15 7.57 -18.28 -19.82
C ARG A 15 7.22 -18.01 -21.27
N GLU A 16 7.48 -16.81 -21.76
CA GLU A 16 7.20 -16.46 -23.15
C GLU A 16 8.13 -17.25 -24.11
N ALA A 17 7.52 -17.95 -25.07
CA ALA A 17 8.26 -18.79 -26.00
C ALA A 17 8.96 -18.00 -27.13
N GLN A 18 8.51 -16.79 -27.40
CA GLN A 18 9.02 -15.92 -28.44
C GLN A 18 9.90 -14.82 -27.87
N ALA A 19 10.92 -14.38 -28.61
CA ALA A 19 11.77 -13.28 -28.20
C ALA A 19 11.03 -11.93 -28.16
N GLU A 20 9.98 -11.79 -28.96
CA GLU A 20 9.10 -10.62 -29.04
C GLU A 20 7.66 -11.08 -28.87
N PHE A 21 6.94 -10.50 -27.94
CA PHE A 21 5.59 -10.89 -27.57
C PHE A 21 4.72 -9.70 -27.16
N PRO A 22 3.39 -9.76 -27.33
CA PRO A 22 2.49 -8.72 -26.86
C PRO A 22 2.40 -8.74 -25.32
N LEU A 23 2.35 -7.56 -24.70
CA LEU A 23 2.03 -7.43 -23.29
C LEU A 23 0.51 -7.54 -23.09
N ALA A 24 0.09 -8.46 -22.23
CA ALA A 24 -1.30 -8.63 -21.84
C ALA A 24 -1.73 -7.51 -20.85
N LEU A 25 -1.79 -6.28 -21.32
CA LEU A 25 -2.21 -5.14 -20.53
C LEU A 25 -3.71 -5.18 -20.22
N SER A 26 -4.08 -4.78 -19.02
CA SER A 26 -5.49 -4.51 -18.73
C SER A 26 -6.01 -3.38 -19.64
N ARG A 27 -7.32 -3.29 -19.82
CA ARG A 27 -7.93 -2.21 -20.62
C ARG A 27 -7.54 -0.81 -20.13
N ASP A 28 -7.34 -0.63 -18.82
CA ASP A 28 -6.97 0.65 -18.26
C ASP A 28 -5.47 0.92 -18.39
N ASP A 29 -4.63 -0.10 -18.27
CA ASP A 29 -3.19 0.00 -18.52
C ASP A 29 -2.91 0.31 -20.01
N ALA A 30 -3.66 -0.29 -20.93
CA ALA A 30 -3.56 0.02 -22.35
C ALA A 30 -3.95 1.48 -22.67
N LYS A 31 -4.96 2.02 -21.97
CA LYS A 31 -5.28 3.46 -22.06
C LYS A 31 -4.14 4.32 -21.48
N HIS A 32 -3.56 3.90 -20.35
CA HIS A 32 -2.45 4.60 -19.72
C HIS A 32 -1.22 4.63 -20.65
N ALA A 33 -0.88 3.52 -21.28
CA ALA A 33 0.19 3.43 -22.28
C ALA A 33 -0.01 4.44 -23.44
N LYS A 34 -1.26 4.60 -23.91
CA LYS A 34 -1.60 5.61 -24.93
C LYS A 34 -1.42 7.04 -24.44
N VAL A 35 -1.79 7.33 -23.19
CA VAL A 35 -1.62 8.66 -22.58
C VAL A 35 -0.13 9.02 -22.46
N LEU A 36 0.71 8.04 -22.13
CA LEU A 36 2.16 8.19 -22.08
C LEU A 36 2.79 8.40 -23.46
N ARG A 37 2.05 8.15 -24.56
CA ARG A 37 2.52 8.26 -25.95
C ARG A 37 3.76 7.41 -26.21
N LEU A 38 3.79 6.22 -25.64
CA LEU A 38 4.92 5.30 -25.81
C LEU A 38 5.15 4.96 -27.29
N SER A 39 6.41 4.85 -27.67
CA SER A 39 6.89 4.63 -29.03
C SER A 39 7.82 3.41 -29.11
N ALA A 40 7.99 2.82 -30.30
CA ALA A 40 8.98 1.79 -30.51
C ALA A 40 10.41 2.31 -30.22
N GLY A 41 11.21 1.49 -29.59
CA GLY A 41 12.54 1.82 -29.09
C GLY A 41 12.56 2.40 -27.66
N GLU A 42 11.40 2.70 -27.06
CA GLU A 42 11.33 3.11 -25.67
C GLU A 42 11.33 1.90 -24.73
N HIS A 43 11.84 2.13 -23.51
CA HIS A 43 11.91 1.12 -22.46
C HIS A 43 10.85 1.36 -21.40
N ILE A 44 10.28 0.28 -20.90
CA ILE A 44 9.30 0.25 -19.82
C ILE A 44 9.72 -0.77 -18.77
N ALA A 45 9.29 -0.57 -17.55
CA ALA A 45 9.45 -1.51 -16.46
C ALA A 45 8.17 -2.34 -16.31
N VAL A 46 8.29 -3.65 -16.24
CA VAL A 46 7.17 -4.57 -16.15
C VAL A 46 7.34 -5.49 -14.95
N ILE A 47 6.35 -5.48 -14.08
CA ILE A 47 6.23 -6.43 -12.98
C ILE A 47 5.20 -7.48 -13.45
N ASP A 48 5.63 -8.73 -13.55
CA ASP A 48 4.82 -9.82 -14.06
C ASP A 48 3.95 -10.49 -12.97
N ALA A 49 3.19 -11.51 -13.34
CA ALA A 49 2.27 -12.19 -12.42
C ALA A 49 2.99 -12.96 -11.29
N GLU A 50 4.27 -13.29 -11.44
CA GLU A 50 5.11 -13.93 -10.42
C GLU A 50 5.92 -12.91 -9.62
N GLN A 51 5.68 -11.62 -9.82
CA GLN A 51 6.38 -10.48 -9.19
C GLN A 51 7.83 -10.34 -9.63
N ASP A 52 8.22 -10.96 -10.75
CA ASP A 52 9.50 -10.71 -11.37
C ASP A 52 9.52 -9.35 -12.06
N TYR A 53 10.66 -8.64 -11.99
CA TYR A 53 10.80 -7.27 -12.43
C TYR A 53 11.72 -7.18 -13.64
N PHE A 54 11.16 -6.75 -14.76
CA PHE A 54 11.84 -6.70 -16.05
C PHE A 54 11.94 -5.30 -16.62
N GLU A 55 13.03 -5.01 -17.29
CA GLU A 55 13.12 -3.96 -18.30
C GLU A 55 12.74 -4.54 -19.65
N CYS A 56 11.75 -3.94 -20.31
CA CYS A 56 11.28 -4.35 -21.62
C CYS A 56 11.45 -3.20 -22.62
N GLU A 57 11.98 -3.50 -23.81
CA GLU A 57 12.00 -2.59 -24.95
C GLU A 57 10.72 -2.78 -25.77
N ILE A 58 10.04 -1.69 -26.10
CA ILE A 58 8.90 -1.72 -27.02
C ILE A 58 9.42 -1.85 -28.45
N VAL A 59 9.14 -2.97 -29.09
CA VAL A 59 9.58 -3.23 -30.47
C VAL A 59 8.58 -2.68 -31.49
N SER A 60 7.29 -2.87 -31.21
CA SER A 60 6.19 -2.47 -32.10
C SER A 60 4.88 -2.39 -31.34
N PHE A 61 3.80 -2.10 -32.06
CA PHE A 61 2.44 -2.15 -31.52
C PHE A 61 1.57 -3.03 -32.43
N ALA A 62 0.85 -3.99 -31.84
CA ALA A 62 -0.17 -4.79 -32.50
C ALA A 62 -1.53 -4.43 -31.89
N ASP A 63 -2.51 -4.02 -32.72
CA ASP A 63 -3.84 -3.58 -32.26
C ASP A 63 -3.82 -2.57 -31.11
N ALA A 64 -2.81 -1.69 -31.13
CA ALA A 64 -2.51 -0.69 -30.10
C ALA A 64 -2.01 -1.25 -28.76
N GLU A 65 -1.68 -2.52 -28.66
CA GLU A 65 -0.98 -3.14 -27.55
C GLU A 65 0.53 -3.16 -27.83
N PRO A 66 1.40 -2.85 -26.83
CA PRO A 66 2.83 -2.91 -27.04
C PRO A 66 3.30 -4.35 -27.21
N VAL A 67 4.09 -4.58 -28.27
CA VAL A 67 4.89 -5.80 -28.46
C VAL A 67 6.28 -5.49 -27.93
N VAL A 68 6.77 -6.29 -27.00
CA VAL A 68 8.00 -6.03 -26.29
C VAL A 68 9.01 -7.17 -26.42
N ARG A 69 10.25 -6.85 -26.16
CA ARG A 69 11.35 -7.77 -25.93
C ARG A 69 11.92 -7.51 -24.53
N ILE A 70 12.24 -8.57 -23.77
CA ILE A 70 12.94 -8.43 -22.51
C ILE A 70 14.34 -7.89 -22.80
N ALA A 71 14.66 -6.71 -22.28
CA ALA A 71 15.97 -6.08 -22.36
C ALA A 71 16.86 -6.52 -21.20
N GLY A 72 16.28 -6.77 -20.04
CA GLY A 72 16.99 -7.22 -18.84
C GLY A 72 16.08 -7.47 -17.65
N HIS A 73 16.68 -8.00 -16.59
CA HIS A 73 16.07 -8.05 -15.27
C HIS A 73 16.42 -6.77 -14.52
N LEU A 74 15.49 -6.25 -13.75
CA LEU A 74 15.70 -5.13 -12.85
C LEU A 74 15.74 -5.65 -11.42
N ASP A 75 16.64 -5.10 -10.62
CA ASP A 75 16.68 -5.42 -9.19
C ASP A 75 15.55 -4.68 -8.47
N ALA A 76 14.73 -5.44 -7.74
CA ALA A 76 13.80 -4.85 -6.81
C ALA A 76 14.57 -4.18 -5.66
N ALA A 77 14.03 -3.07 -5.14
CA ALA A 77 14.57 -2.47 -3.93
C ALA A 77 14.61 -3.50 -2.78
N PRO A 78 15.54 -3.36 -1.82
CA PRO A 78 15.59 -4.22 -0.65
C PRO A 78 14.21 -4.37 0.00
N SER A 79 13.88 -5.59 0.41
CA SER A 79 12.58 -5.85 1.02
C SER A 79 12.50 -5.14 2.37
N LEU A 80 11.51 -4.30 2.53
CA LEU A 80 11.17 -3.61 3.78
C LEU A 80 10.05 -4.40 4.50
N PRO A 81 9.88 -4.18 5.82
CA PRO A 81 8.72 -4.66 6.53
C PRO A 81 7.41 -4.26 5.85
N HIS A 82 6.42 -5.12 5.94
CA HIS A 82 5.11 -4.86 5.33
C HIS A 82 4.30 -3.89 6.19
N VAL A 83 4.10 -2.67 5.69
CA VAL A 83 3.28 -1.65 6.37
C VAL A 83 1.85 -1.71 5.86
N TYR A 84 0.92 -1.98 6.77
CA TYR A 84 -0.51 -2.04 6.55
C TYR A 84 -1.16 -0.78 7.12
N LEU A 85 -1.92 -0.07 6.30
CA LEU A 85 -2.70 1.06 6.76
C LEU A 85 -4.15 0.63 7.03
N VAL A 86 -4.52 0.58 8.30
CA VAL A 86 -5.91 0.44 8.74
C VAL A 86 -6.53 1.83 8.79
N GLN A 87 -7.32 2.17 7.78
CA GLN A 87 -7.94 3.49 7.64
C GLN A 87 -9.42 3.45 7.97
N GLY A 88 -9.83 4.20 8.98
CA GLY A 88 -11.25 4.44 9.25
C GLY A 88 -11.95 5.04 8.03
N LEU A 89 -13.11 4.47 7.66
CA LEU A 89 -13.86 4.89 6.48
C LEU A 89 -14.18 6.39 6.54
N ALA A 90 -13.48 7.17 5.73
CA ALA A 90 -13.58 8.62 5.67
C ALA A 90 -14.56 9.08 4.59
N LYS A 91 -15.15 10.26 4.78
CA LYS A 91 -16.17 10.86 3.90
C LYS A 91 -15.56 11.40 2.60
N GLY A 92 -16.35 11.37 1.54
CA GLY A 92 -15.98 11.98 0.24
C GLY A 92 -14.87 11.22 -0.46
N ASP A 93 -13.90 11.95 -1.00
CA ASP A 93 -12.73 11.46 -1.75
C ASP A 93 -11.50 11.18 -0.87
N LYS A 94 -11.62 11.36 0.45
CA LYS A 94 -10.49 11.24 1.38
C LYS A 94 -9.86 9.85 1.38
N MET A 95 -10.68 8.78 1.29
CA MET A 95 -10.14 7.41 1.14
C MET A 95 -9.28 7.29 -0.11
N GLU A 96 -9.71 7.87 -1.22
CA GLU A 96 -8.99 7.85 -2.49
C GLU A 96 -7.68 8.64 -2.41
N THR A 97 -7.71 9.79 -1.71
CA THR A 97 -6.53 10.62 -1.44
C THR A 97 -5.52 9.85 -0.59
N VAL A 98 -5.96 9.22 0.50
CA VAL A 98 -5.09 8.42 1.38
C VAL A 98 -4.48 7.25 0.62
N ILE A 99 -5.28 6.46 -0.09
CA ILE A 99 -4.80 5.30 -0.84
C ILE A 99 -3.77 5.71 -1.88
N ARG A 100 -4.03 6.78 -2.64
CA ARG A 100 -3.10 7.29 -3.64
C ARG A 100 -1.75 7.62 -3.03
N HIS A 101 -1.73 8.54 -2.07
CA HIS A 101 -0.47 9.05 -1.54
C HIS A 101 0.25 8.05 -0.63
N ALA A 102 -0.48 7.22 0.13
CA ALA A 102 0.16 6.18 0.93
C ALA A 102 0.75 5.05 0.06
N THR A 103 0.16 4.77 -1.11
CA THR A 103 0.79 3.88 -2.11
C THR A 103 2.09 4.47 -2.66
N GLU A 104 2.11 5.77 -2.98
CA GLU A 104 3.33 6.47 -3.43
C GLU A 104 4.46 6.36 -2.40
N LEU A 105 4.13 6.32 -1.12
CA LEU A 105 5.08 6.16 -0.01
C LEU A 105 5.58 4.72 0.17
N GLY A 106 4.86 3.71 -0.34
CA GLY A 106 5.24 2.30 -0.22
C GLY A 106 4.42 1.49 0.79
N VAL A 107 3.23 1.96 1.18
CA VAL A 107 2.30 1.15 1.97
C VAL A 107 1.96 -0.13 1.21
N SER A 108 2.08 -1.27 1.89
CA SER A 108 1.93 -2.60 1.28
C SER A 108 0.47 -3.00 1.12
N GLU A 109 -0.37 -2.69 2.11
CA GLU A 109 -1.78 -3.06 2.08
C GLU A 109 -2.67 -2.02 2.79
N PHE A 110 -3.91 -1.89 2.32
CA PHE A 110 -4.94 -1.04 2.90
C PHE A 110 -6.06 -1.89 3.48
N MET A 111 -6.39 -1.67 4.75
CA MET A 111 -7.48 -2.32 5.47
C MET A 111 -8.54 -1.26 5.84
N PRO A 112 -9.53 -1.00 4.97
CA PRO A 112 -10.59 -0.04 5.28
C PRO A 112 -11.40 -0.51 6.49
N PHE A 113 -11.54 0.34 7.50
CA PHE A 113 -12.18 0.01 8.77
C PHE A 113 -13.52 0.74 8.94
N ALA A 114 -14.61 -0.02 9.10
CA ALA A 114 -15.93 0.51 9.37
C ALA A 114 -16.07 0.84 10.86
N ALA A 115 -15.42 1.92 11.29
CA ALA A 115 -15.44 2.39 12.67
C ALA A 115 -16.83 2.91 13.08
N ALA A 116 -17.12 2.87 14.39
CA ALA A 116 -18.41 3.29 14.96
C ALA A 116 -18.76 4.74 14.58
N ARG A 117 -17.76 5.63 14.60
CA ARG A 117 -17.91 7.05 14.27
C ARG A 117 -17.70 7.37 12.78
N SER A 118 -17.57 6.35 11.90
CA SER A 118 -17.54 6.55 10.46
C SER A 118 -18.85 7.09 9.94
N ILE A 119 -18.80 8.23 9.23
CA ILE A 119 -19.95 8.80 8.55
C ILE A 119 -20.28 7.98 7.30
N MET A 120 -19.23 7.54 6.57
CA MET A 120 -19.41 6.67 5.42
C MET A 120 -19.80 5.28 5.89
N LYS A 121 -20.99 4.84 5.49
CA LYS A 121 -21.43 3.46 5.67
C LYS A 121 -21.36 2.74 4.34
N VAL A 122 -20.69 1.60 4.32
CA VAL A 122 -20.55 0.77 3.13
C VAL A 122 -21.35 -0.51 3.38
N ASP A 123 -22.42 -0.69 2.63
CA ASP A 123 -23.17 -1.95 2.61
C ASP A 123 -22.41 -2.99 1.74
N ALA A 124 -22.74 -4.28 1.93
CA ALA A 124 -22.06 -5.37 1.24
C ALA A 124 -22.13 -5.26 -0.29
N LYS A 125 -23.19 -4.67 -0.86
CA LYS A 125 -23.32 -4.49 -2.31
C LYS A 125 -22.37 -3.42 -2.85
N LYS A 126 -22.12 -2.37 -2.07
CA LYS A 126 -21.23 -1.27 -2.45
C LYS A 126 -19.77 -1.54 -2.07
N ALA A 127 -19.52 -2.49 -1.15
CA ALA A 127 -18.18 -2.80 -0.69
C ALA A 127 -17.28 -3.26 -1.85
N ALA A 128 -17.70 -4.24 -2.63
CA ALA A 128 -16.94 -4.76 -3.77
C ALA A 128 -16.57 -3.66 -4.78
N SER A 129 -17.56 -2.91 -5.28
CA SER A 129 -17.34 -1.83 -6.24
C SER A 129 -16.43 -0.71 -5.71
N LYS A 130 -16.51 -0.39 -4.41
CA LYS A 130 -15.60 0.59 -3.81
C LYS A 130 -14.18 0.03 -3.71
N THR A 131 -14.02 -1.22 -3.29
CA THR A 131 -12.72 -1.89 -3.21
C THR A 131 -12.07 -1.96 -4.57
N GLU A 132 -12.79 -2.34 -5.64
CA GLU A 132 -12.30 -2.33 -7.01
C GLU A 132 -11.80 -0.95 -7.44
N ARG A 133 -12.58 0.11 -7.13
CA ARG A 133 -12.18 1.48 -7.42
C ARG A 133 -10.91 1.90 -6.65
N TRP A 134 -10.83 1.56 -5.38
CA TRP A 134 -9.66 1.85 -4.54
C TRP A 134 -8.42 1.07 -5.00
N GLN A 135 -8.59 -0.18 -5.41
CA GLN A 135 -7.52 -0.99 -5.99
C GLN A 135 -6.98 -0.39 -7.30
N ALA A 136 -7.87 0.13 -8.16
CA ALA A 136 -7.46 0.82 -9.38
C ALA A 136 -6.67 2.11 -9.08
N ILE A 137 -7.04 2.85 -8.02
CA ILE A 137 -6.29 4.03 -7.57
C ILE A 137 -4.91 3.63 -7.05
N ALA A 138 -4.82 2.59 -6.21
CA ALA A 138 -3.54 2.07 -5.73
C ALA A 138 -2.64 1.64 -6.91
N LYS A 139 -3.19 0.91 -7.89
CA LYS A 139 -2.44 0.50 -9.08
C LYS A 139 -1.92 1.70 -9.88
N SER A 140 -2.76 2.70 -10.13
CA SER A 140 -2.36 3.92 -10.84
C SER A 140 -1.26 4.68 -10.10
N ALA A 141 -1.35 4.77 -8.76
CA ALA A 141 -0.34 5.42 -7.94
C ALA A 141 0.98 4.64 -7.93
N ALA A 142 0.95 3.32 -7.83
CA ALA A 142 2.13 2.46 -7.90
C ALA A 142 2.87 2.60 -9.24
N MET A 143 2.13 2.59 -10.35
CA MET A 143 2.68 2.78 -11.70
C MET A 143 3.36 4.16 -11.83
N GLN A 144 2.73 5.21 -11.33
CA GLN A 144 3.25 6.57 -11.43
C GLN A 144 4.46 6.80 -10.53
N SER A 145 4.48 6.20 -9.34
CA SER A 145 5.56 6.39 -8.37
C SER A 145 6.73 5.42 -8.54
N GLY A 146 6.62 4.44 -9.45
CA GLY A 146 7.68 3.45 -9.70
C GLY A 146 7.78 2.41 -8.58
N GLN A 147 6.69 2.12 -7.90
CA GLN A 147 6.66 1.02 -6.92
C GLN A 147 6.83 -0.32 -7.63
N THR A 148 7.60 -1.22 -7.04
CA THR A 148 7.83 -2.57 -7.54
C THR A 148 6.82 -3.60 -7.03
N ARG A 149 5.97 -3.19 -6.09
CA ARG A 149 4.87 -4.00 -5.53
C ARG A 149 3.56 -3.25 -5.66
N LEU A 150 2.49 -3.98 -6.01
CA LEU A 150 1.15 -3.44 -6.04
C LEU A 150 0.52 -3.56 -4.66
N ALA A 151 0.19 -2.42 -4.05
CA ALA A 151 -0.52 -2.41 -2.78
C ALA A 151 -1.91 -3.06 -2.92
N HIS A 152 -2.24 -3.96 -1.99
CA HIS A 152 -3.55 -4.61 -1.96
C HIS A 152 -4.56 -3.80 -1.13
N VAL A 153 -5.79 -3.69 -1.62
CA VAL A 153 -6.88 -3.02 -0.91
C VAL A 153 -7.93 -4.05 -0.50
N HIS A 154 -8.05 -4.28 0.81
CA HIS A 154 -9.06 -5.18 1.37
C HIS A 154 -10.47 -4.61 1.30
N GLN A 155 -11.46 -5.48 1.39
CA GLN A 155 -12.83 -5.03 1.60
C GLN A 155 -12.97 -4.40 3.00
N PRO A 156 -13.91 -3.43 3.16
CA PRO A 156 -14.16 -2.82 4.47
C PRO A 156 -14.48 -3.84 5.54
N MET A 157 -13.77 -3.78 6.65
CA MET A 157 -13.89 -4.70 7.79
C MET A 157 -14.60 -4.04 8.96
N LYS A 158 -15.31 -4.83 9.75
CA LYS A 158 -15.80 -4.46 11.08
C LYS A 158 -14.75 -4.77 12.15
N LEU A 159 -14.90 -4.17 13.34
CA LEU A 159 -13.95 -4.31 14.44
C LEU A 159 -13.56 -5.76 14.75
N ALA A 160 -14.51 -6.67 14.89
CA ALA A 160 -14.21 -8.07 15.24
C ALA A 160 -13.35 -8.78 14.17
N ALA A 161 -13.64 -8.56 12.88
CA ALA A 161 -12.84 -9.13 11.79
C ALA A 161 -11.45 -8.48 11.75
N LEU A 162 -11.37 -7.17 11.96
CA LEU A 162 -10.11 -6.46 12.04
C LEU A 162 -9.22 -6.96 13.19
N CYS A 163 -9.78 -7.12 14.39
CA CYS A 163 -9.04 -7.65 15.53
C CYS A 163 -8.50 -9.07 15.28
N ASN A 164 -9.27 -9.93 14.62
CA ASN A 164 -8.81 -11.28 14.26
C ASN A 164 -7.61 -11.23 13.30
N GLU A 165 -7.62 -10.35 12.32
CA GLU A 165 -6.48 -10.16 11.40
C GLU A 165 -5.27 -9.60 12.14
N LEU A 166 -5.46 -8.57 12.97
CA LEU A 166 -4.38 -7.88 13.68
C LEU A 166 -3.68 -8.76 14.73
N ALA A 167 -4.32 -9.81 15.22
CA ALA A 167 -3.73 -10.74 16.20
C ALA A 167 -2.41 -11.38 15.71
N ALA A 168 -2.21 -11.47 14.39
CA ALA A 168 -1.02 -12.06 13.77
C ALA A 168 0.04 -11.03 13.31
N PHE A 169 -0.12 -9.76 13.67
CA PHE A 169 0.82 -8.70 13.32
C PHE A 169 1.95 -8.61 14.36
N ASP A 170 3.13 -8.17 13.91
CA ASP A 170 4.30 -7.99 14.76
C ASP A 170 4.31 -6.65 15.51
N ALA A 171 3.62 -5.66 14.94
CA ALA A 171 3.36 -4.37 15.60
C ALA A 171 2.00 -3.83 15.18
N VAL A 172 1.28 -3.22 16.13
CA VAL A 172 0.01 -2.52 15.88
C VAL A 172 0.09 -1.13 16.53
N LEU A 173 0.18 -0.10 15.69
CA LEU A 173 0.34 1.29 16.10
C LEU A 173 -0.99 2.02 15.92
N ILE A 174 -1.63 2.40 17.01
CA ILE A 174 -2.95 3.03 17.03
C ILE A 174 -2.77 4.53 17.22
N CYS A 175 -3.02 5.32 16.18
CA CYS A 175 -3.00 6.77 16.24
C CYS A 175 -4.28 7.27 16.91
N TRP A 176 -4.16 7.74 18.15
CA TRP A 176 -5.30 8.24 18.92
C TRP A 176 -4.94 9.49 19.72
N GLU A 177 -5.68 10.56 19.49
CA GLU A 177 -5.39 11.89 20.04
C GLU A 177 -5.86 12.10 21.48
N GLU A 178 -6.82 11.27 21.96
CA GLU A 178 -7.43 11.46 23.30
C GLU A 178 -6.65 10.79 24.43
N ALA A 179 -5.56 10.07 24.14
CA ALA A 179 -4.85 9.29 25.14
C ALA A 179 -3.82 10.12 25.94
N PRO A 180 -3.91 10.15 27.27
CA PRO A 180 -2.77 10.54 28.12
C PRO A 180 -1.72 9.43 28.07
N GLY A 181 -0.44 9.80 27.81
CA GLY A 181 0.67 8.84 27.89
C GLY A 181 0.86 7.95 26.67
N THR A 182 0.61 8.48 25.47
CA THR A 182 0.97 7.80 24.21
C THR A 182 2.47 7.57 24.13
N ALA A 183 2.85 6.38 23.64
CA ALA A 183 4.24 6.09 23.33
C ALA A 183 4.75 6.96 22.17
N VAL A 184 6.04 7.24 22.14
CA VAL A 184 6.71 7.78 20.97
C VAL A 184 6.67 6.68 19.91
N LEU A 185 6.29 7.01 18.67
CA LEU A 185 6.14 6.05 17.58
C LEU A 185 7.41 5.21 17.38
N HIS A 186 8.58 5.86 17.41
CA HIS A 186 9.89 5.20 17.31
C HIS A 186 10.05 4.09 18.37
N ASP A 187 9.80 4.42 19.65
CA ASP A 187 10.00 3.48 20.76
C ASP A 187 9.00 2.30 20.67
N ALA A 188 7.73 2.59 20.35
CA ALA A 188 6.70 1.57 20.18
C ALA A 188 7.05 0.58 19.04
N LEU A 189 7.52 1.11 17.92
CA LEU A 189 7.94 0.31 16.77
C LEU A 189 9.19 -0.51 17.09
N ALA A 190 10.24 0.11 17.64
CA ALA A 190 11.49 -0.55 17.98
C ALA A 190 11.29 -1.69 19.00
N ASN A 191 10.48 -1.45 20.04
CA ASN A 191 10.18 -2.47 21.04
C ASN A 191 9.41 -3.67 20.44
N ALA A 192 8.41 -3.40 19.59
CA ALA A 192 7.65 -4.46 18.94
C ALA A 192 8.52 -5.31 18.00
N LEU A 193 9.42 -4.69 17.24
CA LEU A 193 10.32 -5.39 16.33
C LEU A 193 11.44 -6.14 17.05
N ALA A 194 11.88 -5.66 18.23
CA ALA A 194 12.87 -6.40 19.03
C ALA A 194 12.39 -7.78 19.49
N ASP A 195 11.06 -7.95 19.66
CA ASP A 195 10.44 -9.23 20.02
C ASP A 195 10.11 -10.10 18.79
N CYS A 196 10.37 -9.61 17.58
CA CYS A 196 10.08 -10.31 16.33
C CYS A 196 11.11 -11.43 16.08
N ASN A 197 10.63 -12.69 15.98
CA ASN A 197 11.48 -13.87 15.77
C ASN A 197 11.69 -14.22 14.28
N LYS A 198 11.47 -13.28 13.37
CA LYS A 198 11.63 -13.46 11.92
C LYS A 198 12.46 -12.29 11.34
N PRO A 199 12.94 -12.41 10.08
CA PRO A 199 13.62 -11.31 9.43
C PRO A 199 12.76 -10.04 9.46
N GLU A 200 13.37 -8.89 9.70
CA GLU A 200 12.65 -7.61 9.77
C GLU A 200 11.87 -7.34 8.48
N SER A 201 12.40 -7.74 7.33
CA SER A 201 11.72 -7.66 6.02
C SER A 201 10.36 -8.37 5.96
N ASP A 202 10.16 -9.38 6.81
CA ASP A 202 8.94 -10.19 6.83
C ASP A 202 7.97 -9.73 7.92
N ALA A 203 8.35 -8.69 8.69
CA ALA A 203 7.50 -8.15 9.74
C ALA A 203 6.26 -7.46 9.15
N ARG A 204 5.12 -7.66 9.81
CA ARG A 204 3.83 -7.07 9.47
C ARG A 204 3.49 -5.99 10.50
N ILE A 205 3.41 -4.75 10.06
CA ILE A 205 3.19 -3.59 10.91
C ILE A 205 1.88 -2.93 10.51
N ALA A 206 0.92 -2.88 11.43
CA ALA A 206 -0.34 -2.17 11.21
C ALA A 206 -0.26 -0.76 11.79
N VAL A 207 -0.68 0.22 11.01
CA VAL A 207 -0.87 1.61 11.41
C VAL A 207 -2.36 1.93 11.35
N ILE A 208 -2.97 2.26 12.47
CA ILE A 208 -4.41 2.46 12.58
C ILE A 208 -4.73 3.95 12.72
N VAL A 209 -5.53 4.47 11.80
CA VAL A 209 -6.01 5.85 11.78
C VAL A 209 -7.53 5.87 11.77
N GLY A 210 -8.13 6.59 12.71
CA GLY A 210 -9.59 6.74 12.81
C GLY A 210 -10.21 7.57 11.68
N PRO A 211 -11.56 7.51 11.50
CA PRO A 211 -12.29 8.42 10.61
C PRO A 211 -12.31 9.85 11.18
N GLU A 212 -13.04 10.78 10.53
CA GLU A 212 -13.17 12.17 11.00
C GLU A 212 -13.70 12.31 12.44
N GLY A 213 -14.51 11.36 12.89
CA GLY A 213 -15.03 11.34 14.26
C GLY A 213 -14.09 10.66 15.27
N GLY A 214 -12.88 10.27 14.85
CA GLY A 214 -11.94 9.51 15.67
C GLY A 214 -12.40 8.07 15.93
N LEU A 215 -11.67 7.34 16.77
CA LEU A 215 -12.04 6.02 17.28
C LEU A 215 -12.88 6.17 18.55
N ALA A 216 -13.81 5.26 18.77
CA ALA A 216 -14.53 5.16 20.04
C ALA A 216 -13.64 4.48 21.09
N GLN A 217 -13.83 4.78 22.38
CA GLN A 217 -13.03 4.19 23.46
C GLN A 217 -13.08 2.65 23.41
N GLU A 218 -14.27 2.08 23.18
CA GLU A 218 -14.48 0.63 23.11
C GLU A 218 -13.73 0.00 21.93
N GLU A 219 -13.56 0.75 20.82
CA GLU A 219 -12.76 0.29 19.69
C GLU A 219 -11.26 0.30 20.02
N VAL A 220 -10.80 1.33 20.69
CA VAL A 220 -9.41 1.45 21.15
C VAL A 220 -9.07 0.33 22.13
N ASP A 221 -9.94 0.07 23.11
CA ASP A 221 -9.76 -0.99 24.10
C ASP A 221 -9.70 -2.38 23.43
N ALA A 222 -10.57 -2.62 22.45
CA ALA A 222 -10.57 -3.87 21.68
C ALA A 222 -9.31 -4.03 20.81
N LEU A 223 -8.86 -2.96 20.17
CA LEU A 223 -7.65 -2.95 19.34
C LEU A 223 -6.39 -3.17 20.18
N LEU A 224 -6.30 -2.57 21.37
CA LEU A 224 -5.21 -2.84 22.32
C LEU A 224 -5.24 -4.28 22.82
N GLY A 225 -6.41 -4.82 23.07
CA GLY A 225 -6.57 -6.18 23.59
C GLY A 225 -6.35 -7.29 22.56
N CYS A 226 -6.35 -6.99 21.25
CA CYS A 226 -6.26 -8.01 20.23
C CYS A 226 -4.82 -8.44 19.88
N ASN A 227 -3.80 -7.67 20.29
CA ASN A 227 -2.41 -7.96 19.96
C ASN A 227 -1.49 -7.48 21.11
N PRO A 228 -0.54 -8.31 21.61
CA PRO A 228 0.36 -7.96 22.70
C PRO A 228 1.32 -6.79 22.35
N HIS A 229 1.58 -6.54 21.07
CA HIS A 229 2.42 -5.46 20.56
C HIS A 229 1.58 -4.27 20.05
N ALA A 230 0.31 -4.15 20.51
CA ALA A 230 -0.52 -3.00 20.22
C ALA A 230 -0.18 -1.83 21.15
N ASN A 231 0.07 -0.66 20.56
CA ASN A 231 0.45 0.54 21.29
C ASN A 231 -0.32 1.77 20.78
N LEU A 232 -0.70 2.64 21.72
CA LEU A 232 -1.18 3.98 21.38
C LEU A 232 0.01 4.87 21.05
N VAL A 233 -0.05 5.53 19.88
CA VAL A 233 1.01 6.42 19.42
C VAL A 233 0.47 7.80 19.10
N SER A 234 1.29 8.82 19.35
CA SER A 234 1.00 10.19 18.99
C SER A 234 1.74 10.61 17.73
N LEU A 235 1.04 11.35 16.86
CA LEU A 235 1.62 11.99 15.66
C LEU A 235 2.08 13.42 15.95
N GLY A 236 2.18 13.83 17.23
CA GLY A 236 2.62 15.15 17.66
C GLY A 236 1.53 15.95 18.35
N ARG A 237 1.79 17.26 18.57
CA ARG A 237 0.92 18.13 19.35
C ARG A 237 -0.34 18.59 18.61
N SER A 238 -0.33 18.54 17.29
CA SER A 238 -1.44 19.01 16.45
C SER A 238 -2.38 17.85 16.12
N ILE A 239 -3.68 18.09 16.23
CA ILE A 239 -4.68 17.15 15.76
C ILE A 239 -4.69 17.19 14.23
N LEU A 240 -4.32 16.08 13.60
CA LEU A 240 -4.33 15.94 12.16
C LEU A 240 -5.72 15.53 11.68
N ARG A 241 -6.10 15.98 10.50
CA ARG A 241 -7.28 15.45 9.80
C ARG A 241 -7.03 13.99 9.43
N THR A 242 -8.10 13.19 9.33
CA THR A 242 -8.00 11.74 9.04
C THR A 242 -7.18 11.46 7.78
N GLU A 243 -7.38 12.24 6.71
CA GLU A 243 -6.61 12.10 5.47
C GLU A 243 -5.14 12.48 5.65
N THR A 244 -4.84 13.47 6.47
CA THR A 244 -3.46 13.85 6.79
C THR A 244 -2.78 12.78 7.65
N ALA A 245 -3.46 12.29 8.67
CA ALA A 245 -2.95 11.23 9.53
C ALA A 245 -2.71 9.93 8.75
N GLY A 246 -3.64 9.57 7.83
CA GLY A 246 -3.52 8.39 6.96
C GLY A 246 -2.34 8.43 5.99
N ILE A 247 -1.77 9.61 5.73
CA ILE A 247 -0.56 9.78 4.92
C ILE A 247 0.68 9.87 5.82
N VAL A 248 0.62 10.70 6.86
CA VAL A 248 1.77 11.01 7.73
C VAL A 248 2.17 9.82 8.60
N ALA A 249 1.19 9.10 9.19
CA ALA A 249 1.49 7.99 10.08
C ALA A 249 2.28 6.86 9.40
N PRO A 250 1.84 6.30 8.25
CA PRO A 250 2.64 5.32 7.53
C PRO A 250 3.95 5.90 6.99
N ALA A 251 4.02 7.19 6.62
CA ALA A 251 5.26 7.84 6.21
C ALA A 251 6.32 7.83 7.33
N LEU A 252 5.92 8.13 8.56
CA LEU A 252 6.81 8.08 9.72
C LEU A 252 7.30 6.65 10.00
N VAL A 253 6.41 5.66 9.93
CA VAL A 253 6.80 4.25 10.08
C VAL A 253 7.78 3.83 8.99
N LEU A 254 7.49 4.12 7.72
CA LEU A 254 8.37 3.81 6.60
C LEU A 254 9.72 4.55 6.71
N TYR A 255 9.75 5.76 7.24
CA TYR A 255 10.99 6.49 7.52
C TYR A 255 11.85 5.78 8.58
N GLU A 256 11.25 5.37 9.70
CA GLU A 256 11.94 4.63 10.76
C GLU A 256 12.49 3.28 10.26
N LEU A 257 11.80 2.62 9.34
CA LEU A 257 12.22 1.38 8.69
C LEU A 257 13.26 1.59 7.56
N GLY A 258 13.64 2.83 7.26
CA GLY A 258 14.59 3.14 6.19
C GLY A 258 14.01 3.12 4.77
N GLY A 259 12.69 3.00 4.62
CA GLY A 259 12.02 3.04 3.34
C GLY A 259 11.90 4.44 2.74
N LEU A 260 12.03 5.46 3.56
CA LEU A 260 12.06 6.86 3.14
C LEU A 260 13.35 7.50 3.68
N GLY A 261 13.96 8.39 2.89
CA GLY A 261 15.18 9.10 3.30
C GLY A 261 16.41 8.72 2.51
N SER A 262 17.62 8.74 3.10
CA SER A 262 18.87 8.47 2.39
C SER A 262 18.94 7.02 1.89
N LYS A 263 19.44 6.84 0.66
CA LYS A 263 19.59 5.53 -0.02
C LYS A 263 20.60 4.59 0.63
N GLU A 264 21.32 5.04 1.65
CA GLU A 264 22.36 4.29 2.32
C GLU A 264 22.16 4.38 3.83
N ARG A 265 21.50 3.36 4.41
CA ARG A 265 21.89 2.95 5.76
C ARG A 265 22.98 1.90 5.58
N ALA A 266 24.21 2.32 5.89
CA ALA A 266 25.39 1.47 5.95
C ALA A 266 25.20 0.35 6.98
#